data_741fa5e648b58705386a0b7f2971dceb
#
_entry.id   741fa5e648b58705386a0b7f2971dceb
#
_cell.length_a   1.000
_cell.length_b   1.000
_cell.length_c   1.000
_cell.angle_alpha   90.00
_cell.angle_beta   90.00
_cell.angle_gamma   90.00
#
_symmetry.space_group_name_H-M   'P 1'
#
loop_
_entity.id
_entity.type
_entity.pdbx_description
1 polymer ?
#
loop_
_entity_poly.entity_id
_entity_poly.type
_entity_poly.pdbx_seq_one_letter_code
_entity_poly.pdbx_strand_id
1 'polypeptide(L)'
;LCDETNQKAHLVLRTTDLASGEFVSLLESVEQFAKDTMDTLPEGVTVSAKAGLHTILQADREIVAAQLGSLVITIIAMLAAMTVLWHSLKLAAVSLGISLVPLAVLAVLAAWFEVPLNSVTVMVAALVLGISIDDAVHLVTHWVQLKKQGVEPATALAKSLEAKGPAILCTSLILIGFSVSLVWISFPPVQDFGWLSAAAYGAALVAVLWALPSFLAPRK
;
A
#
# COMPACT_ATOMS: atom_id res chain seq x y z
N LEU A 1 25.96 -18.17 25.32
CA LEU A 1 27.22 -17.46 25.29
C LEU A 1 27.37 -16.70 26.63
N CYS A 2 28.38 -17.06 27.43
CA CYS A 2 28.69 -16.32 28.68
C CYS A 2 29.70 -15.23 28.34
N ASP A 3 29.58 -14.09 29.04
CA ASP A 3 30.57 -13.03 29.00
C ASP A 3 31.86 -13.47 29.71
N GLU A 4 33.02 -12.91 29.34
CA GLU A 4 34.33 -13.21 29.94
C GLU A 4 34.37 -12.99 31.46
N THR A 5 33.47 -12.20 32.00
CA THR A 5 33.33 -11.95 33.44
C THR A 5 32.36 -12.91 34.15
N ASN A 6 31.72 -13.86 33.44
CA ASN A 6 30.68 -14.77 33.96
C ASN A 6 29.46 -14.08 34.64
N GLN A 7 29.27 -12.78 34.38
CA GLN A 7 28.17 -12.00 34.96
C GLN A 7 26.94 -11.91 34.08
N LYS A 8 27.07 -12.24 32.79
CA LYS A 8 25.96 -12.21 31.83
C LYS A 8 25.97 -13.48 30.98
N ALA A 9 24.84 -14.17 30.94
CA ALA A 9 24.61 -15.30 30.07
C ALA A 9 23.57 -14.93 29.01
N HIS A 10 23.86 -15.19 27.73
CA HIS A 10 22.92 -14.97 26.64
C HIS A 10 22.43 -16.33 26.10
N LEU A 11 21.14 -16.57 26.23
CA LEU A 11 20.46 -17.68 25.59
C LEU A 11 19.92 -17.20 24.23
N VAL A 12 20.38 -17.81 23.14
CA VAL A 12 19.89 -17.50 21.79
C VAL A 12 18.92 -18.58 21.35
N LEU A 13 17.64 -18.25 21.26
CA LEU A 13 16.62 -19.12 20.68
C LEU A 13 16.53 -18.86 19.19
N ARG A 14 16.67 -19.92 18.39
CA ARG A 14 16.45 -19.88 16.93
C ARG A 14 15.15 -20.59 16.62
N THR A 15 14.26 -19.91 15.90
CA THR A 15 13.04 -20.50 15.37
C THR A 15 13.16 -20.65 13.86
N THR A 16 12.37 -21.54 13.28
CA THR A 16 12.08 -21.57 11.84
C THR A 16 11.15 -20.39 11.49
N ASP A 17 10.92 -20.16 10.20
CA ASP A 17 10.01 -19.12 9.74
C ASP A 17 8.62 -19.28 10.38
N LEU A 18 8.30 -18.35 11.27
CA LEU A 18 7.01 -18.26 11.94
C LEU A 18 6.25 -17.06 11.33
N ALA A 19 4.94 -17.22 11.16
CA ALA A 19 4.08 -16.09 10.87
C ALA A 19 4.18 -15.03 11.98
N SER A 20 4.09 -13.74 11.62
CA SER A 20 4.29 -12.62 12.57
C SER A 20 3.42 -12.73 13.83
N GLY A 21 2.20 -13.29 13.72
CA GLY A 21 1.32 -13.53 14.86
C GLY A 21 1.81 -14.63 15.80
N GLU A 22 2.32 -15.74 15.25
CA GLU A 22 2.86 -16.86 16.05
C GLU A 22 4.15 -16.46 16.76
N PHE A 23 4.97 -15.62 16.10
CA PHE A 23 6.19 -15.10 16.71
C PHE A 23 5.88 -14.18 17.91
N VAL A 24 4.86 -13.34 17.81
CA VAL A 24 4.44 -12.47 18.93
C VAL A 24 3.93 -13.29 20.10
N SER A 25 3.10 -14.31 19.86
CA SER A 25 2.60 -15.21 20.92
C SER A 25 3.72 -16.01 21.58
N LEU A 26 4.74 -16.42 20.81
CA LEU A 26 5.92 -17.09 21.35
C LEU A 26 6.73 -16.14 22.26
N LEU A 27 6.90 -14.88 21.84
CA LEU A 27 7.58 -13.87 22.64
C LEU A 27 6.87 -13.57 23.96
N GLU A 28 5.54 -13.40 23.90
CA GLU A 28 4.72 -13.19 25.10
C GLU A 28 4.87 -14.39 26.06
N SER A 29 4.90 -15.60 25.52
CA SER A 29 5.12 -16.81 26.31
C SER A 29 6.50 -16.87 26.95
N VAL A 30 7.55 -16.43 26.22
CA VAL A 30 8.92 -16.38 26.73
C VAL A 30 9.07 -15.27 27.78
N GLU A 31 8.45 -14.09 27.58
CA GLU A 31 8.46 -13.03 28.58
C GLU A 31 7.71 -13.41 29.84
N GLN A 32 6.58 -14.11 29.71
CA GLN A 32 5.83 -14.59 30.84
C GLN A 32 6.60 -15.65 31.62
N PHE A 33 7.21 -16.62 30.91
CA PHE A 33 8.11 -17.61 31.51
C PHE A 33 9.30 -16.94 32.25
N ALA A 34 9.88 -15.92 31.66
CA ALA A 34 10.98 -15.17 32.28
C ALA A 34 10.53 -14.46 33.56
N LYS A 35 9.32 -13.89 33.58
CA LYS A 35 8.73 -13.27 34.79
C LYS A 35 8.43 -14.29 35.88
N ASP A 36 7.78 -15.40 35.50
CA ASP A 36 7.42 -16.46 36.45
C ASP A 36 8.66 -17.14 37.06
N THR A 37 9.75 -17.18 36.29
CA THR A 37 11.03 -17.76 36.76
C THR A 37 11.82 -16.80 37.66
N MET A 38 11.59 -15.47 37.57
CA MET A 38 12.28 -14.49 38.42
C MET A 38 12.10 -14.75 39.92
N ASP A 39 10.92 -15.18 40.33
CA ASP A 39 10.59 -15.47 41.73
C ASP A 39 11.31 -16.71 42.28
N THR A 40 11.88 -17.54 41.40
CA THR A 40 12.62 -18.78 41.74
C THR A 40 14.13 -18.61 41.71
N LEU A 41 14.65 -17.47 41.26
CA LEU A 41 16.08 -17.21 41.10
C LEU A 41 16.71 -16.65 42.36
N PRO A 42 18.03 -16.88 42.58
CA PRO A 42 18.77 -16.26 43.70
C PRO A 42 18.72 -14.74 43.62
N GLU A 43 18.76 -14.06 44.79
CA GLU A 43 18.86 -12.61 44.85
C GLU A 43 20.03 -12.06 44.01
N GLY A 44 19.73 -11.08 43.17
CA GLY A 44 20.73 -10.42 42.31
C GLY A 44 20.77 -10.94 40.87
N VAL A 45 20.01 -11.98 40.52
CA VAL A 45 19.87 -12.44 39.14
C VAL A 45 18.65 -11.80 38.50
N THR A 46 18.86 -11.12 37.35
CA THR A 46 17.77 -10.55 36.55
C THR A 46 17.72 -11.25 35.18
N VAL A 47 16.55 -11.71 34.79
CA VAL A 47 16.30 -12.27 33.45
C VAL A 47 15.57 -11.22 32.62
N SER A 48 16.07 -10.91 31.46
CA SER A 48 15.35 -10.03 30.50
C SER A 48 15.32 -10.71 29.14
N ALA A 49 14.12 -10.94 28.63
CA ALA A 49 13.95 -11.33 27.23
C ALA A 49 14.08 -10.08 26.35
N LYS A 50 15.07 -10.03 25.48
CA LYS A 50 15.23 -8.96 24.47
C LYS A 50 15.22 -9.61 23.10
N ALA A 51 14.13 -9.48 22.39
CA ALA A 51 14.09 -9.90 20.99
C ALA A 51 14.26 -8.66 20.11
N GLY A 52 15.38 -8.55 19.41
CA GLY A 52 15.57 -7.49 18.40
C GLY A 52 14.46 -7.48 17.37
N LEU A 53 13.92 -8.65 17.05
CA LEU A 53 12.79 -8.82 16.14
C LEU A 53 11.49 -8.22 16.72
N HIS A 54 11.26 -8.25 18.05
CA HIS A 54 10.09 -7.59 18.68
C HIS A 54 10.06 -6.09 18.39
N THR A 55 11.21 -5.43 18.53
CA THR A 55 11.33 -4.00 18.22
C THR A 55 11.05 -3.71 16.74
N ILE A 56 11.50 -4.59 15.83
CA ILE A 56 11.24 -4.47 14.39
C ILE A 56 9.76 -4.65 14.09
N LEU A 57 9.10 -5.67 14.65
CA LEU A 57 7.68 -5.93 14.44
C LEU A 57 6.79 -4.83 15.05
N GLN A 58 7.18 -4.29 16.21
CA GLN A 58 6.48 -3.16 16.80
C GLN A 58 6.62 -1.91 15.94
N ALA A 59 7.82 -1.60 15.46
CA ALA A 59 8.06 -0.51 14.54
C ALA A 59 7.28 -0.68 13.23
N ASP A 60 7.21 -1.89 12.67
CA ASP A 60 6.41 -2.17 11.46
C ASP A 60 4.92 -1.89 11.69
N ARG A 61 4.35 -2.32 12.81
CA ARG A 61 2.95 -2.02 13.16
C ARG A 61 2.68 -0.52 13.30
N GLU A 62 3.58 0.21 13.93
CA GLU A 62 3.46 1.67 14.08
C GLU A 62 3.54 2.37 12.72
N ILE A 63 4.45 1.93 11.83
CA ILE A 63 4.56 2.42 10.45
C ILE A 63 3.27 2.15 9.68
N VAL A 64 2.74 0.93 9.73
CA VAL A 64 1.48 0.55 9.05
C VAL A 64 0.33 1.42 9.54
N ALA A 65 0.18 1.60 10.85
CA ALA A 65 -0.90 2.43 11.41
C ALA A 65 -0.77 3.90 10.98
N ALA A 66 0.44 4.46 11.00
CA ALA A 66 0.71 5.82 10.56
C ALA A 66 0.45 5.99 9.05
N GLN A 67 0.85 5.03 8.22
CA GLN A 67 0.61 5.05 6.78
C GLN A 67 -0.88 4.94 6.44
N LEU A 68 -1.63 4.06 7.09
CA LEU A 68 -3.08 3.97 6.90
C LEU A 68 -3.79 5.26 7.29
N GLY A 69 -3.38 5.89 8.40
CA GLY A 69 -3.89 7.21 8.80
C GLY A 69 -3.60 8.29 7.75
N SER A 70 -2.36 8.33 7.25
CA SER A 70 -1.96 9.28 6.20
C SER A 70 -2.68 9.05 4.88
N LEU A 71 -2.97 7.79 4.54
CA LEU A 71 -3.73 7.43 3.33
C LEU A 71 -5.15 8.02 3.36
N VAL A 72 -5.83 7.94 4.51
CA VAL A 72 -7.17 8.54 4.69
C VAL A 72 -7.10 10.06 4.52
N ILE A 73 -6.13 10.72 5.15
CA ILE A 73 -5.93 12.16 5.02
C ILE A 73 -5.66 12.54 3.56
N THR A 74 -4.84 11.76 2.86
CA THR A 74 -4.53 11.96 1.44
C THR A 74 -5.78 11.85 0.57
N ILE A 75 -6.64 10.86 0.80
CA ILE A 75 -7.91 10.69 0.07
C ILE A 75 -8.81 11.92 0.25
N ILE A 76 -8.93 12.42 1.48
CA ILE A 76 -9.73 13.62 1.78
C ILE A 76 -9.13 14.85 1.12
N ALA A 77 -7.82 15.05 1.22
CA ALA A 77 -7.12 16.17 0.60
C ALA A 77 -7.25 16.16 -0.93
N MET A 78 -7.14 14.98 -1.56
CA MET A 78 -7.30 14.83 -3.00
C MET A 78 -8.73 15.09 -3.45
N LEU A 79 -9.75 14.63 -2.68
CA LEU A 79 -11.14 14.97 -2.97
C LEU A 79 -11.36 16.48 -2.93
N ALA A 80 -10.82 17.16 -1.92
CA ALA A 80 -10.91 18.61 -1.80
C ALA A 80 -10.20 19.31 -2.97
N ALA A 81 -9.00 18.92 -3.30
CA ALA A 81 -8.22 19.49 -4.40
C ALA A 81 -8.93 19.30 -5.75
N MET A 82 -9.40 18.10 -6.07
CA MET A 82 -10.16 17.82 -7.30
C MET A 82 -11.48 18.63 -7.36
N THR A 83 -12.16 18.78 -6.20
CA THR A 83 -13.40 19.57 -6.12
C THR A 83 -13.13 21.05 -6.43
N VAL A 84 -12.06 21.61 -5.89
CA VAL A 84 -11.63 22.99 -6.19
C VAL A 84 -11.22 23.13 -7.65
N LEU A 85 -10.45 22.19 -8.19
CA LEU A 85 -9.94 22.21 -9.57
C LEU A 85 -11.08 22.20 -10.61
N TRP A 86 -12.08 21.36 -10.41
CA TRP A 86 -13.17 21.17 -11.38
C TRP A 86 -14.47 21.91 -11.01
N HIS A 87 -14.52 22.54 -9.85
CA HIS A 87 -15.74 23.17 -9.28
C HIS A 87 -16.94 22.22 -9.23
N SER A 88 -16.69 20.92 -8.99
CA SER A 88 -17.72 19.88 -9.00
C SER A 88 -17.36 18.73 -8.06
N LEU A 89 -18.02 18.69 -6.90
CA LEU A 89 -17.85 17.58 -5.94
C LEU A 89 -18.28 16.24 -6.54
N LYS A 90 -19.34 16.22 -7.35
CA LYS A 90 -19.82 14.99 -7.99
C LYS A 90 -18.76 14.39 -8.93
N LEU A 91 -18.12 15.24 -9.74
CA LEU A 91 -17.07 14.80 -10.67
C LEU A 91 -15.84 14.33 -9.90
N ALA A 92 -15.43 15.06 -8.86
CA ALA A 92 -14.33 14.70 -8.00
C ALA A 92 -14.57 13.35 -7.28
N ALA A 93 -15.76 13.16 -6.71
CA ALA A 93 -16.12 11.93 -6.00
C ALA A 93 -16.17 10.71 -6.94
N VAL A 94 -16.70 10.84 -8.15
CA VAL A 94 -16.71 9.76 -9.14
C VAL A 94 -15.29 9.41 -9.57
N SER A 95 -14.48 10.39 -9.92
CA SER A 95 -13.09 10.18 -10.35
C SER A 95 -12.26 9.54 -9.25
N LEU A 96 -12.38 10.03 -8.01
CA LEU A 96 -11.69 9.46 -6.86
C LEU A 96 -12.18 8.03 -6.58
N GLY A 97 -13.48 7.77 -6.63
CA GLY A 97 -14.05 6.44 -6.44
C GLY A 97 -13.49 5.41 -7.44
N ILE A 98 -13.30 5.81 -8.70
CA ILE A 98 -12.68 4.96 -9.72
C ILE A 98 -11.18 4.78 -9.43
N SER A 99 -10.48 5.82 -8.99
CA SER A 99 -9.08 5.75 -8.61
C SER A 99 -8.83 4.89 -7.35
N LEU A 100 -9.85 4.57 -6.56
CA LEU A 100 -9.78 3.62 -5.44
C LEU A 100 -9.93 2.15 -5.87
N VAL A 101 -10.38 1.86 -7.09
CA VAL A 101 -10.54 0.49 -7.58
C VAL A 101 -9.24 -0.32 -7.47
N PRO A 102 -8.06 0.20 -7.84
CA PRO A 102 -6.81 -0.53 -7.70
C PRO A 102 -6.49 -0.91 -6.24
N LEU A 103 -6.87 -0.07 -5.26
CA LEU A 103 -6.72 -0.39 -3.85
C LEU A 103 -7.61 -1.55 -3.42
N ALA A 104 -8.85 -1.58 -3.91
CA ALA A 104 -9.76 -2.70 -3.66
C ALA A 104 -9.21 -4.01 -4.27
N VAL A 105 -8.67 -3.96 -5.49
CA VAL A 105 -8.00 -5.11 -6.13
C VAL A 105 -6.80 -5.54 -5.31
N LEU A 106 -5.95 -4.61 -4.86
CA LEU A 106 -4.80 -4.89 -4.01
C LEU A 106 -5.21 -5.59 -2.70
N ALA A 107 -6.24 -5.08 -2.02
CA ALA A 107 -6.74 -5.66 -0.78
C ALA A 107 -7.28 -7.09 -0.99
N VAL A 108 -8.04 -7.32 -2.08
CA VAL A 108 -8.55 -8.65 -2.43
C VAL A 108 -7.41 -9.62 -2.73
N LEU A 109 -6.41 -9.20 -3.51
CA LEU A 109 -5.26 -10.05 -3.85
C LEU A 109 -4.42 -10.36 -2.61
N ALA A 110 -4.14 -9.37 -1.75
CA ALA A 110 -3.41 -9.57 -0.51
C ALA A 110 -4.14 -10.56 0.41
N ALA A 111 -5.48 -10.46 0.53
CA ALA A 111 -6.27 -11.39 1.31
C ALA A 111 -6.32 -12.80 0.69
N TRP A 112 -6.43 -12.90 -0.64
CA TRP A 112 -6.50 -14.19 -1.34
C TRP A 112 -5.20 -14.98 -1.28
N PHE A 113 -4.06 -14.30 -1.38
CA PHE A 113 -2.74 -14.92 -1.33
C PHE A 113 -2.11 -14.89 0.07
N GLU A 114 -2.89 -14.53 1.10
CA GLU A 114 -2.47 -14.48 2.50
C GLU A 114 -1.21 -13.62 2.73
N VAL A 115 -1.04 -12.57 1.90
CA VAL A 115 0.09 -11.64 2.05
C VAL A 115 -0.12 -10.79 3.31
N PRO A 116 0.84 -10.77 4.24
CA PRO A 116 0.69 -10.04 5.48
C PRO A 116 0.61 -8.53 5.23
N LEU A 117 -0.27 -7.87 5.99
CA LEU A 117 -0.32 -6.41 6.01
C LEU A 117 0.89 -5.88 6.79
N ASN A 118 1.91 -5.45 6.07
CA ASN A 118 3.15 -4.89 6.58
C ASN A 118 3.44 -3.53 5.92
N SER A 119 4.51 -2.89 6.33
CA SER A 119 4.92 -1.57 5.78
C SER A 119 5.08 -1.60 4.26
N VAL A 120 5.52 -2.73 3.68
CA VAL A 120 5.71 -2.88 2.24
C VAL A 120 4.38 -2.86 1.48
N THR A 121 3.39 -3.66 1.94
CA THR A 121 2.07 -3.74 1.28
C THR A 121 1.31 -2.42 1.38
N VAL A 122 1.41 -1.70 2.50
CA VAL A 122 0.77 -0.37 2.64
C VAL A 122 1.48 0.69 1.79
N MET A 123 2.81 0.57 1.60
CA MET A 123 3.55 1.44 0.68
C MET A 123 3.09 1.26 -0.77
N VAL A 124 2.83 0.02 -1.21
CA VAL A 124 2.22 -0.26 -2.53
C VAL A 124 0.89 0.48 -2.67
N ALA A 125 0.03 0.39 -1.66
CA ALA A 125 -1.28 1.05 -1.68
C ALA A 125 -1.15 2.58 -1.88
N ALA A 126 -0.22 3.22 -1.17
CA ALA A 126 0.01 4.65 -1.28
C ALA A 126 0.52 5.06 -2.68
N LEU A 127 1.48 4.30 -3.23
CA LEU A 127 2.04 4.55 -4.55
C LEU A 127 1.00 4.38 -5.66
N VAL A 128 0.26 3.29 -5.63
CA VAL A 128 -0.78 2.98 -6.63
C VAL A 128 -1.91 4.00 -6.59
N LEU A 129 -2.34 4.42 -5.39
CA LEU A 129 -3.34 5.46 -5.23
C LEU A 129 -2.88 6.78 -5.87
N GLY A 130 -1.65 7.21 -5.56
CA GLY A 130 -1.09 8.45 -6.09
C GLY A 130 -1.09 8.47 -7.62
N ILE A 131 -0.59 7.40 -8.26
CA ILE A 131 -0.52 7.28 -9.71
C ILE A 131 -1.92 7.21 -10.34
N SER A 132 -2.83 6.41 -9.76
CA SER A 132 -4.20 6.30 -10.27
C SER A 132 -4.96 7.63 -10.22
N ILE A 133 -4.76 8.42 -9.16
CA ILE A 133 -5.36 9.75 -9.04
C ILE A 133 -4.76 10.72 -10.06
N ASP A 134 -3.42 10.70 -10.24
CA ASP A 134 -2.73 11.57 -11.19
C ASP A 134 -3.23 11.33 -12.63
N ASP A 135 -3.31 10.08 -13.06
CA ASP A 135 -3.84 9.71 -14.37
C ASP A 135 -5.30 10.18 -14.56
N ALA A 136 -6.15 9.99 -13.53
CA ALA A 136 -7.53 10.45 -13.55
C ALA A 136 -7.62 11.98 -13.63
N VAL A 137 -6.79 12.70 -12.87
CA VAL A 137 -6.73 14.18 -12.88
C VAL A 137 -6.33 14.69 -14.25
N HIS A 138 -5.31 14.11 -14.87
CA HIS A 138 -4.87 14.49 -16.21
C HIS A 138 -5.96 14.30 -17.26
N LEU A 139 -6.63 13.15 -17.26
CA LEU A 139 -7.68 12.84 -18.23
C LEU A 139 -8.91 13.75 -18.04
N VAL A 140 -9.41 13.86 -16.81
CA VAL A 140 -10.62 14.62 -16.50
C VAL A 140 -10.41 16.12 -16.67
N THR A 141 -9.25 16.65 -16.28
CA THR A 141 -8.94 18.07 -16.44
C THR A 141 -8.97 18.46 -17.92
N HIS A 142 -8.36 17.65 -18.79
CA HIS A 142 -8.39 17.92 -20.23
C HIS A 142 -9.83 17.87 -20.78
N TRP A 143 -10.62 16.88 -20.36
CA TRP A 143 -12.03 16.79 -20.73
C TRP A 143 -12.85 18.03 -20.29
N VAL A 144 -12.66 18.48 -19.04
CA VAL A 144 -13.33 19.68 -18.51
C VAL A 144 -12.92 20.92 -19.29
N GLN A 145 -11.66 21.06 -19.67
CA GLN A 145 -11.15 22.18 -20.47
C GLN A 145 -11.80 22.22 -21.86
N LEU A 146 -11.88 21.09 -22.55
CA LEU A 146 -12.53 21.01 -23.87
C LEU A 146 -14.04 21.34 -23.79
N LYS A 147 -14.72 20.86 -22.74
CA LYS A 147 -16.13 21.25 -22.49
C LYS A 147 -16.32 22.75 -22.25
N LYS A 148 -15.41 23.38 -21.53
CA LYS A 148 -15.44 24.85 -21.32
C LYS A 148 -15.23 25.63 -22.64
N GLN A 149 -14.56 25.03 -23.62
CA GLN A 149 -14.37 25.57 -24.97
C GLN A 149 -15.58 25.32 -25.89
N GLY A 150 -16.67 24.74 -25.40
CA GLY A 150 -17.88 24.46 -26.17
C GLY A 150 -17.83 23.15 -26.97
N VAL A 151 -16.85 22.29 -26.76
CA VAL A 151 -16.79 20.98 -27.42
C VAL A 151 -17.86 20.07 -26.81
N GLU A 152 -18.56 19.36 -27.66
CA GLU A 152 -19.60 18.42 -27.25
C GLU A 152 -19.00 17.33 -26.32
N PRO A 153 -19.68 16.93 -25.22
CA PRO A 153 -19.10 16.08 -24.15
C PRO A 153 -18.53 14.74 -24.65
N ALA A 154 -19.16 14.06 -25.59
CA ALA A 154 -18.67 12.80 -26.13
C ALA A 154 -17.41 13.01 -26.97
N THR A 155 -17.40 14.04 -27.81
CA THR A 155 -16.25 14.44 -28.63
C THR A 155 -15.08 14.92 -27.75
N ALA A 156 -15.38 15.66 -26.68
CA ALA A 156 -14.38 16.10 -25.71
C ALA A 156 -13.71 14.90 -25.02
N LEU A 157 -14.49 13.86 -24.69
CA LEU A 157 -13.99 12.63 -24.07
C LEU A 157 -13.07 11.87 -25.02
N ALA A 158 -13.50 11.67 -26.26
CA ALA A 158 -12.69 11.00 -27.28
C ALA A 158 -11.35 11.72 -27.50
N LYS A 159 -11.38 13.05 -27.66
CA LYS A 159 -10.15 13.86 -27.80
C LYS A 159 -9.25 13.80 -26.55
N SER A 160 -9.84 13.69 -25.36
CA SER A 160 -9.07 13.58 -24.12
C SER A 160 -8.37 12.23 -24.00
N LEU A 161 -9.03 11.15 -24.40
CA LEU A 161 -8.43 9.82 -24.47
C LEU A 161 -7.34 9.76 -25.55
N GLU A 162 -7.55 10.35 -26.70
CA GLU A 162 -6.55 10.43 -27.76
C GLU A 162 -5.30 11.20 -27.31
N ALA A 163 -5.48 12.33 -26.63
CA ALA A 163 -4.37 13.20 -26.20
C ALA A 163 -3.62 12.68 -24.96
N LYS A 164 -4.31 12.05 -24.01
CA LYS A 164 -3.74 11.64 -22.70
C LYS A 164 -3.58 10.13 -22.57
N GLY A 165 -4.39 9.33 -23.26
CA GLY A 165 -4.37 7.88 -23.19
C GLY A 165 -3.01 7.26 -23.49
N PRO A 166 -2.30 7.64 -24.56
CA PRO A 166 -0.97 7.10 -24.87
C PRO A 166 0.05 7.34 -23.77
N ALA A 167 0.04 8.52 -23.13
CA ALA A 167 0.95 8.83 -22.03
C ALA A 167 0.65 7.97 -20.80
N ILE A 168 -0.64 7.86 -20.39
CA ILE A 168 -1.11 7.01 -19.30
C ILE A 168 -0.75 5.54 -19.55
N LEU A 169 -0.96 5.05 -20.77
CA LEU A 169 -0.61 3.69 -21.16
C LEU A 169 0.89 3.45 -21.05
N CYS A 170 1.70 4.35 -21.57
CA CYS A 170 3.17 4.24 -21.55
C CYS A 170 3.71 4.23 -20.12
N THR A 171 3.29 5.18 -19.26
CA THR A 171 3.73 5.25 -17.86
C THR A 171 3.31 4.01 -17.08
N SER A 172 2.06 3.56 -17.25
CA SER A 172 1.57 2.34 -16.59
C SER A 172 2.34 1.09 -17.04
N LEU A 173 2.63 0.93 -18.34
CA LEU A 173 3.41 -0.21 -18.84
C LEU A 173 4.84 -0.22 -18.31
N ILE A 174 5.48 0.95 -18.19
CA ILE A 174 6.82 1.09 -17.59
C ILE A 174 6.77 0.66 -16.11
N LEU A 175 5.78 1.13 -15.36
CA LEU A 175 5.63 0.79 -13.95
C LEU A 175 5.32 -0.70 -13.74
N ILE A 176 4.45 -1.29 -14.57
CA ILE A 176 4.18 -2.73 -14.57
C ILE A 176 5.45 -3.51 -14.88
N GLY A 177 6.18 -3.14 -15.94
CA GLY A 177 7.42 -3.81 -16.32
C GLY A 177 8.50 -3.73 -15.23
N PHE A 178 8.65 -2.57 -14.60
CA PHE A 178 9.54 -2.41 -13.44
C PHE A 178 9.08 -3.32 -12.28
N SER A 179 7.80 -3.29 -11.93
CA SER A 179 7.26 -4.10 -10.82
C SER A 179 7.42 -5.60 -11.08
N VAL A 180 7.17 -6.05 -12.31
CA VAL A 180 7.40 -7.45 -12.70
C VAL A 180 8.86 -7.84 -12.57
N SER A 181 9.81 -6.95 -12.86
CA SER A 181 11.24 -7.26 -12.71
C SER A 181 11.65 -7.57 -11.27
N LEU A 182 10.94 -7.01 -10.28
CA LEU A 182 11.20 -7.24 -8.86
C LEU A 182 10.80 -8.65 -8.39
N VAL A 183 9.91 -9.33 -9.13
CA VAL A 183 9.45 -10.69 -8.78
C VAL A 183 10.60 -11.72 -8.84
N TRP A 184 11.64 -11.47 -9.63
CA TRP A 184 12.80 -12.36 -9.73
C TRP A 184 13.87 -12.13 -8.66
N ILE A 185 13.70 -11.15 -7.77
CA ILE A 185 14.63 -10.92 -6.65
C ILE A 185 14.37 -11.95 -5.57
N SER A 186 15.43 -12.58 -5.03
CA SER A 186 15.33 -13.65 -4.02
C SER A 186 14.92 -13.19 -2.61
N PHE A 187 14.33 -12.01 -2.46
CA PHE A 187 13.89 -11.45 -1.18
C PHE A 187 12.36 -11.33 -1.14
N PRO A 188 11.66 -12.17 -0.35
CA PRO A 188 10.20 -12.28 -0.38
C PRO A 188 9.44 -10.95 -0.28
N PRO A 189 9.77 -10.00 0.62
CA PRO A 189 9.05 -8.73 0.68
C PRO A 189 9.13 -7.90 -0.61
N VAL A 190 10.23 -8.00 -1.37
CA VAL A 190 10.38 -7.32 -2.66
C VAL A 190 9.61 -8.05 -3.75
N GLN A 191 9.52 -9.38 -3.70
CA GLN A 191 8.67 -10.15 -4.60
C GLN A 191 7.20 -9.77 -4.42
N ASP A 192 6.74 -9.72 -3.16
CA ASP A 192 5.36 -9.32 -2.82
C ASP A 192 5.07 -7.90 -3.30
N PHE A 193 5.97 -6.97 -3.06
CA PHE A 193 5.88 -5.62 -3.61
C PHE A 193 5.77 -5.64 -5.14
N GLY A 194 6.58 -6.44 -5.82
CA GLY A 194 6.63 -6.51 -7.27
C GLY A 194 5.32 -6.96 -7.88
N TRP A 195 4.83 -8.16 -7.52
CA TRP A 195 3.63 -8.71 -8.16
C TRP A 195 2.35 -7.97 -7.73
N LEU A 196 2.25 -7.53 -6.46
CA LEU A 196 1.12 -6.73 -5.99
C LEU A 196 1.05 -5.38 -6.71
N SER A 197 2.18 -4.69 -6.85
CA SER A 197 2.25 -3.42 -7.59
C SER A 197 1.89 -3.60 -9.05
N ALA A 198 2.41 -4.64 -9.72
CA ALA A 198 2.10 -4.92 -11.11
C ALA A 198 0.61 -5.14 -11.34
N ALA A 199 -0.03 -5.95 -10.49
CA ALA A 199 -1.47 -6.19 -10.56
C ALA A 199 -2.29 -4.91 -10.30
N ALA A 200 -1.90 -4.12 -9.30
CA ALA A 200 -2.59 -2.90 -8.95
C ALA A 200 -2.44 -1.80 -10.02
N TYR A 201 -1.26 -1.65 -10.65
CA TYR A 201 -1.08 -0.73 -11.80
C TYR A 201 -1.87 -1.18 -13.01
N GLY A 202 -1.96 -2.49 -13.27
CA GLY A 202 -2.84 -3.03 -14.31
C GLY A 202 -4.31 -2.69 -14.05
N ALA A 203 -4.78 -2.85 -12.82
CA ALA A 203 -6.13 -2.45 -12.42
C ALA A 203 -6.35 -0.93 -12.53
N ALA A 204 -5.36 -0.09 -12.16
CA ALA A 204 -5.42 1.35 -12.31
C ALA A 204 -5.57 1.77 -13.78
N LEU A 205 -4.76 1.18 -14.65
CA LEU A 205 -4.84 1.43 -16.09
C LEU A 205 -6.23 1.13 -16.66
N VAL A 206 -6.80 -0.03 -16.31
CA VAL A 206 -8.14 -0.42 -16.73
C VAL A 206 -9.20 0.52 -16.13
N ALA A 207 -9.09 0.87 -14.86
CA ALA A 207 -10.03 1.76 -14.18
C ALA A 207 -10.03 3.16 -14.83
N VAL A 208 -8.87 3.74 -15.12
CA VAL A 208 -8.75 5.07 -15.69
C VAL A 208 -9.12 5.12 -17.17
N LEU A 209 -8.71 4.15 -17.97
CA LEU A 209 -8.96 4.19 -19.42
C LEU A 209 -10.33 3.60 -19.84
N TRP A 210 -10.96 2.78 -19.01
CA TRP A 210 -12.24 2.13 -19.33
C TRP A 210 -13.37 2.54 -18.39
N ALA A 211 -13.18 2.39 -17.08
CA ALA A 211 -14.25 2.69 -16.15
C ALA A 211 -14.54 4.20 -16.09
N LEU A 212 -13.52 5.04 -15.95
CA LEU A 212 -13.71 6.48 -15.85
C LEU A 212 -14.41 7.10 -17.07
N PRO A 213 -14.01 6.81 -18.33
CA PRO A 213 -14.75 7.29 -19.51
C PRO A 213 -16.21 6.82 -19.57
N SER A 214 -16.49 5.60 -19.11
CA SER A 214 -17.87 5.07 -19.11
C SER A 214 -18.80 5.86 -18.17
N PHE A 215 -18.28 6.41 -17.08
CA PHE A 215 -19.03 7.29 -16.18
C PHE A 215 -19.12 8.73 -16.65
N LEU A 216 -18.14 9.19 -17.45
CA LEU A 216 -18.14 10.56 -18.02
C LEU A 216 -18.98 10.65 -19.30
N ALA A 217 -19.22 9.54 -19.98
CA ALA A 217 -20.02 9.49 -21.19
C ALA A 217 -21.46 9.99 -20.92
N PRO A 218 -22.02 10.81 -21.78
CA PRO A 218 -23.40 11.25 -21.64
C PRO A 218 -24.34 10.04 -21.72
N ARG A 219 -25.11 9.82 -20.65
CA ARG A 219 -26.20 8.83 -20.69
C ARG A 219 -27.28 9.37 -21.65
N LYS A 220 -27.58 8.59 -22.68
CA LYS A 220 -28.71 8.86 -23.60
C LYS A 220 -30.04 8.81 -22.86
#